data_d3c442cc60c87ad1bd1ec92ad176cd27
#
_entry.id   d3c442cc60c87ad1bd1ec92ad176cd27
#
_cell.length_a   1.000
_cell.length_b   1.000
_cell.length_c   1.000
_cell.angle_alpha   90.00
_cell.angle_beta   90.00
_cell.angle_gamma   90.00
#
_symmetry.space_group_name_H-M   'P 1'
#
loop_
_entity.id
_entity.type
_entity.pdbx_description
1 polymer ?
#
loop_
_entity_poly.entity_id
_entity_poly.type
_entity_poly.pdbx_seq_one_letter_code
_entity_poly.pdbx_strand_id
1 'polypeptide(L)'
;RHFGFTPGSFRVLCHQFRREQDPAFFIETKRGPRSQPRKLAALDQIVAMRKRNFSVYEISDALKELRIPLSATAVGEVLKDEGFAPLPRRRDDERPDRLRPDKAQVADSRQLDLTQRHFRTRFGGLFLFVPALVAIDLNRIVNRAGLPGTKMIPASHAMRSLLGLKLFGSARHSHVMSYVFDEGLALFAGLNVPPKRSFLTEYSCRIDPACYPKLMHLWFEATTKSGLERGTSFDLDFHTIPFHGEDALLQKHYVSKRSRRQK
;
A
#
# COMPACT_ATOMS: atom_id res chain seq x y z
N ARG A 1 8.10 26.84 29.65
CA ARG A 1 7.31 26.08 28.63
C ARG A 1 7.70 26.40 27.19
N HIS A 2 8.32 27.54 26.92
CA HIS A 2 8.69 27.98 25.56
C HIS A 2 9.73 27.07 24.88
N PHE A 3 10.56 26.41 25.66
CA PHE A 3 11.62 25.49 25.19
C PHE A 3 11.33 24.02 25.53
N GLY A 4 10.07 23.66 25.77
CA GLY A 4 9.69 22.27 26.05
C GLY A 4 10.02 21.74 27.44
N PHE A 5 10.62 22.55 28.32
CA PHE A 5 10.95 22.14 29.69
C PHE A 5 9.81 22.44 30.67
N THR A 6 9.58 21.53 31.61
CA THR A 6 8.78 21.82 32.79
C THR A 6 9.60 22.68 33.77
N PRO A 7 8.96 23.49 34.68
CA PRO A 7 9.71 24.25 35.69
C PRO A 7 10.64 23.39 36.55
N GLY A 8 10.24 22.15 36.84
CA GLY A 8 11.07 21.20 37.60
C GLY A 8 12.29 20.74 36.81
N SER A 9 12.13 20.30 35.58
CA SER A 9 13.23 19.85 34.71
C SER A 9 14.23 21.00 34.41
N PHE A 10 13.69 22.21 34.26
CA PHE A 10 14.55 23.40 34.07
C PHE A 10 15.42 23.73 35.30
N ARG A 11 14.84 23.61 36.51
CA ARG A 11 15.63 23.79 37.76
C ARG A 11 16.76 22.77 37.89
N VAL A 12 16.47 21.51 37.58
CA VAL A 12 17.50 20.45 37.58
C VAL A 12 18.61 20.75 36.58
N LEU A 13 18.27 21.17 35.37
CA LEU A 13 19.21 21.54 34.32
C LEU A 13 20.11 22.73 34.79
N CYS A 14 19.51 23.77 35.36
CA CYS A 14 20.25 24.91 35.92
C CYS A 14 21.18 24.50 37.05
N HIS A 15 20.75 23.59 37.93
CA HIS A 15 21.57 23.09 39.02
C HIS A 15 22.77 22.30 38.50
N GLN A 16 22.56 21.44 37.52
CA GLN A 16 23.62 20.66 36.87
C GLN A 16 24.63 21.58 36.19
N PHE A 17 24.17 22.56 35.39
CA PHE A 17 25.03 23.54 34.74
C PHE A 17 25.90 24.32 35.73
N ARG A 18 25.31 24.78 36.83
CA ARG A 18 26.03 25.51 37.87
C ARG A 18 27.11 24.65 38.55
N ARG A 19 26.87 23.34 38.65
CA ARG A 19 27.82 22.39 39.26
C ARG A 19 28.96 22.05 38.32
N GLU A 20 28.63 21.84 37.02
CA GLU A 20 29.60 21.35 36.04
C GLU A 20 30.41 22.49 35.39
N GLN A 21 29.81 23.68 35.24
CA GLN A 21 30.37 24.89 34.62
C GLN A 21 31.09 24.63 33.29
N ASP A 22 30.67 23.58 32.55
CA ASP A 22 31.25 23.21 31.27
C ASP A 22 30.60 24.06 30.16
N PRO A 23 31.38 24.83 29.37
CA PRO A 23 30.86 25.54 28.20
C PRO A 23 30.16 24.63 27.18
N ALA A 24 30.53 23.35 27.13
CA ALA A 24 29.94 22.34 26.24
C ALA A 24 28.66 21.69 26.81
N PHE A 25 28.22 22.09 28.03
CA PHE A 25 27.05 21.49 28.70
C PHE A 25 25.76 21.45 27.83
N PHE A 26 25.58 22.47 27.01
CA PHE A 26 24.41 22.57 26.11
C PHE A 26 24.62 21.95 24.70
N ILE A 27 25.85 21.44 24.45
CA ILE A 27 26.13 20.75 23.20
C ILE A 27 25.66 19.31 23.34
N GLU A 28 24.63 18.92 22.56
CA GLU A 28 24.20 17.53 22.52
C GLU A 28 25.33 16.63 22.02
N THR A 29 25.91 15.87 22.94
CA THR A 29 26.88 14.85 22.57
C THR A 29 26.11 13.72 21.84
N LYS A 30 26.57 13.36 20.65
CA LYS A 30 26.00 12.22 19.88
C LYS A 30 25.94 11.00 20.81
N ARG A 31 24.73 10.52 21.08
CA ARG A 31 24.50 9.28 21.86
C ARG A 31 25.06 8.10 21.07
N GLY A 32 25.85 7.27 21.69
CA GLY A 32 26.40 6.07 21.06
C GLY A 32 27.91 5.89 21.35
N PRO A 33 28.51 4.80 20.91
CA PRO A 33 29.94 4.56 21.10
C PRO A 33 30.76 5.65 20.40
N ARG A 34 31.73 6.21 21.10
CA ARG A 34 32.59 7.29 20.60
C ARG A 34 33.45 6.89 19.40
N SER A 35 33.71 5.59 19.23
CA SER A 35 34.38 5.03 18.07
C SER A 35 33.56 3.89 17.47
N GLN A 36 33.58 3.79 16.16
CA GLN A 36 32.91 2.74 15.42
C GLN A 36 33.94 1.96 14.57
N PRO A 37 34.79 1.15 15.20
CA PRO A 37 35.97 0.58 14.55
C PRO A 37 35.63 -0.23 13.29
N ARG A 38 34.51 -0.94 13.28
CA ARG A 38 34.07 -1.69 12.09
C ARG A 38 33.68 -0.78 10.91
N LYS A 39 33.04 0.36 11.17
CA LYS A 39 32.71 1.33 10.11
C LYS A 39 33.96 2.02 9.59
N LEU A 40 34.89 2.39 10.49
CA LEU A 40 36.16 2.99 10.10
C LEU A 40 37.01 2.04 9.28
N ALA A 41 37.13 0.76 9.67
CA ALA A 41 37.86 -0.25 8.90
C ALA A 41 37.30 -0.50 7.48
N ALA A 42 36.00 -0.27 7.27
CA ALA A 42 35.35 -0.47 5.98
C ALA A 42 35.23 0.83 5.15
N LEU A 43 35.59 1.98 5.71
CA LEU A 43 35.31 3.30 5.12
C LEU A 43 35.84 3.42 3.68
N ASP A 44 37.12 3.18 3.48
CA ASP A 44 37.77 3.32 2.18
C ASP A 44 37.13 2.40 1.12
N GLN A 45 36.77 1.18 1.52
CA GLN A 45 36.13 0.20 0.65
C GLN A 45 34.71 0.65 0.30
N ILE A 46 33.94 1.16 1.26
CA ILE A 46 32.59 1.68 1.04
C ILE A 46 32.65 2.85 0.05
N VAL A 47 33.56 3.80 0.25
CA VAL A 47 33.75 4.95 -0.63
C VAL A 47 34.18 4.53 -2.03
N ALA A 48 35.14 3.60 -2.16
CA ALA A 48 35.61 3.11 -3.44
C ALA A 48 34.49 2.40 -4.23
N MET A 49 33.70 1.55 -3.57
CA MET A 49 32.55 0.90 -4.20
C MET A 49 31.46 1.91 -4.57
N ARG A 50 31.20 2.92 -3.73
CA ARG A 50 30.24 3.96 -4.04
C ARG A 50 30.62 4.78 -5.25
N LYS A 51 31.87 5.15 -5.40
CA LYS A 51 32.40 5.82 -6.61
C LYS A 51 32.21 5.01 -7.87
N ARG A 52 32.08 3.68 -7.74
CA ARG A 52 31.73 2.75 -8.81
C ARG A 52 30.21 2.52 -8.97
N ASN A 53 29.40 3.38 -8.35
CA ASN A 53 27.94 3.35 -8.38
C ASN A 53 27.28 2.10 -7.73
N PHE A 54 27.97 1.45 -6.78
CA PHE A 54 27.35 0.37 -6.02
C PHE A 54 26.28 0.94 -5.07
N SER A 55 25.17 0.23 -4.96
CA SER A 55 24.10 0.53 -3.99
C SER A 55 24.53 0.12 -2.58
N VAL A 56 23.83 0.62 -1.56
CA VAL A 56 24.06 0.23 -0.16
C VAL A 56 23.93 -1.27 0.08
N TYR A 57 23.06 -1.95 -0.68
CA TYR A 57 22.87 -3.41 -0.60
C TYR A 57 24.03 -4.16 -1.22
N GLU A 58 24.48 -3.76 -2.41
CA GLU A 58 25.62 -4.34 -3.09
C GLU A 58 26.91 -4.17 -2.27
N ILE A 59 27.10 -2.99 -1.67
CA ILE A 59 28.24 -2.72 -0.79
C ILE A 59 28.15 -3.60 0.47
N SER A 60 26.98 -3.71 1.10
CA SER A 60 26.77 -4.56 2.28
C SER A 60 27.12 -6.03 1.98
N ASP A 61 26.73 -6.53 0.81
CA ASP A 61 27.01 -7.89 0.42
C ASP A 61 28.49 -8.12 0.08
N ALA A 62 29.12 -7.19 -0.64
CA ALA A 62 30.55 -7.24 -0.91
C ALA A 62 31.40 -7.19 0.39
N LEU A 63 30.98 -6.39 1.37
CA LEU A 63 31.65 -6.34 2.68
C LEU A 63 31.50 -7.65 3.46
N LYS A 64 30.41 -8.40 3.30
CA LYS A 64 30.26 -9.75 3.90
C LYS A 64 31.30 -10.72 3.31
N GLU A 65 31.48 -10.68 1.99
CA GLU A 65 32.49 -11.49 1.31
C GLU A 65 33.91 -11.16 1.77
N LEU A 66 34.17 -9.88 2.07
CA LEU A 66 35.46 -9.40 2.63
C LEU A 66 35.61 -9.65 4.14
N ARG A 67 34.68 -10.37 4.78
CA ARG A 67 34.67 -10.66 6.24
C ARG A 67 34.57 -9.43 7.14
N ILE A 68 34.07 -8.31 6.62
CA ILE A 68 33.77 -7.08 7.37
C ILE A 68 32.27 -6.81 7.30
N PRO A 69 31.41 -7.64 7.88
CA PRO A 69 29.95 -7.52 7.70
C PRO A 69 29.42 -6.21 8.29
N LEU A 70 28.82 -5.40 7.44
CA LEU A 70 28.03 -4.23 7.80
C LEU A 70 26.64 -4.32 7.18
N SER A 71 25.62 -3.91 7.92
CA SER A 71 24.27 -3.83 7.39
C SER A 71 24.14 -2.73 6.33
N ALA A 72 23.18 -2.86 5.41
CA ALA A 72 22.90 -1.81 4.42
C ALA A 72 22.59 -0.45 5.06
N THR A 73 21.93 -0.45 6.22
CA THR A 73 21.68 0.77 7.02
C THR A 73 22.99 1.41 7.49
N ALA A 74 23.91 0.62 8.06
CA ALA A 74 25.20 1.11 8.52
C ALA A 74 26.06 1.65 7.38
N VAL A 75 26.03 1.00 6.21
CA VAL A 75 26.67 1.49 4.98
C VAL A 75 26.05 2.82 4.55
N GLY A 76 24.71 2.94 4.60
CA GLY A 76 24.01 4.17 4.27
C GLY A 76 24.36 5.33 5.18
N GLU A 77 24.53 5.08 6.48
CA GLU A 77 24.99 6.09 7.46
C GLU A 77 26.40 6.57 7.14
N VAL A 78 27.33 5.64 6.88
CA VAL A 78 28.72 6.00 6.51
C VAL A 78 28.74 6.87 5.25
N LEU A 79 27.99 6.47 4.21
CA LEU A 79 27.92 7.24 2.98
C LEU A 79 27.30 8.64 3.16
N LYS A 80 26.32 8.75 4.04
CA LYS A 80 25.71 10.03 4.39
C LYS A 80 26.70 10.93 5.15
N ASP A 81 27.45 10.37 6.10
CA ASP A 81 28.47 11.09 6.87
C ASP A 81 29.61 11.56 5.95
N GLU A 82 29.94 10.79 4.91
CA GLU A 82 30.91 11.15 3.86
C GLU A 82 30.33 12.07 2.76
N GLY A 83 29.10 12.53 2.89
CA GLY A 83 28.47 13.49 2.00
C GLY A 83 27.97 12.92 0.66
N PHE A 84 27.86 11.59 0.52
CA PHE A 84 27.33 11.00 -0.71
C PHE A 84 25.82 11.15 -0.78
N ALA A 85 25.31 11.69 -1.89
CA ALA A 85 23.89 11.68 -2.20
C ALA A 85 23.35 10.26 -2.45
N PRO A 86 22.05 10.01 -2.17
CA PRO A 86 21.40 8.76 -2.59
C PRO A 86 21.55 8.54 -4.09
N LEU A 87 21.77 7.27 -4.51
CA LEU A 87 21.74 6.96 -5.94
C LEU A 87 20.32 7.12 -6.51
N PRO A 88 20.19 7.58 -7.75
CA PRO A 88 18.91 7.54 -8.44
C PRO A 88 18.37 6.11 -8.50
N ARG A 89 17.04 5.98 -8.54
CA ARG A 89 16.38 4.67 -8.59
C ARG A 89 16.78 3.96 -9.88
N ARG A 90 17.48 2.83 -9.73
CA ARG A 90 17.83 1.98 -10.86
C ARG A 90 16.59 1.24 -11.39
N ARG A 91 16.61 0.94 -12.69
CA ARG A 91 15.68 0.01 -13.31
C ARG A 91 15.99 -1.42 -12.84
N ASP A 92 15.01 -2.31 -12.94
CA ASP A 92 15.17 -3.69 -12.47
C ASP A 92 16.23 -4.47 -13.29
N ASP A 93 16.37 -4.15 -14.58
CA ASP A 93 17.40 -4.68 -15.47
C ASP A 93 18.83 -4.22 -15.14
N GLU A 94 18.96 -3.07 -14.47
CA GLU A 94 20.25 -2.52 -14.01
C GLU A 94 20.70 -3.08 -12.65
N ARG A 95 19.88 -3.93 -12.02
CA ARG A 95 20.18 -4.54 -10.73
C ARG A 95 20.81 -5.91 -10.95
N PRO A 96 21.75 -6.34 -10.07
CA PRO A 96 22.23 -7.73 -10.06
C PRO A 96 21.04 -8.70 -9.94
N ASP A 97 21.11 -9.84 -10.63
CA ASP A 97 20.02 -10.84 -10.67
C ASP A 97 19.53 -11.25 -9.27
N ARG A 98 20.43 -11.39 -8.32
CA ARG A 98 20.11 -11.70 -6.91
C ARG A 98 19.32 -10.61 -6.18
N LEU A 99 19.34 -9.37 -6.67
CA LEU A 99 18.64 -8.22 -6.07
C LEU A 99 17.44 -7.79 -6.92
N ARG A 100 17.22 -8.45 -8.06
CA ARG A 100 16.00 -8.24 -8.83
C ARG A 100 14.84 -8.88 -8.08
N PRO A 101 13.73 -8.17 -7.93
CA PRO A 101 12.52 -8.81 -7.44
C PRO A 101 12.17 -9.95 -8.43
N ASP A 102 11.71 -11.06 -7.90
CA ASP A 102 11.05 -12.09 -8.71
C ASP A 102 10.09 -11.39 -9.65
N LYS A 103 10.02 -11.86 -10.92
CA LYS A 103 9.14 -11.27 -11.93
C LYS A 103 7.80 -11.04 -11.28
N ALA A 104 7.41 -9.76 -11.14
CA ALA A 104 6.16 -9.40 -10.51
C ALA A 104 5.06 -10.17 -11.22
N GLN A 105 4.37 -11.03 -10.51
CA GLN A 105 3.21 -11.73 -11.05
C GLN A 105 2.24 -10.67 -11.58
N VAL A 106 1.78 -10.84 -12.80
CA VAL A 106 0.92 -9.87 -13.49
C VAL A 106 -0.51 -10.38 -13.44
N ALA A 107 -1.44 -9.50 -13.08
CA ALA A 107 -2.86 -9.73 -13.22
C ALA A 107 -3.19 -9.69 -14.72
N ASP A 108 -3.25 -10.85 -15.38
CA ASP A 108 -3.57 -10.97 -16.81
C ASP A 108 -4.61 -12.06 -17.02
N SER A 109 -5.82 -11.67 -17.43
CA SER A 109 -6.92 -12.62 -17.70
C SER A 109 -6.70 -13.44 -18.96
N ARG A 110 -5.82 -13.02 -19.88
CA ARG A 110 -5.52 -13.73 -21.13
C ARG A 110 -4.57 -14.91 -20.91
N GLN A 111 -3.82 -14.87 -19.81
CA GLN A 111 -2.83 -15.88 -19.43
C GLN A 111 -3.19 -16.55 -18.12
N LEU A 112 -4.50 -16.62 -17.81
CA LEU A 112 -4.98 -17.23 -16.57
C LEU A 112 -4.56 -18.69 -16.51
N ASP A 113 -3.77 -19.02 -15.50
CA ASP A 113 -3.33 -20.39 -15.24
C ASP A 113 -4.45 -21.15 -14.50
N LEU A 114 -5.06 -22.09 -15.20
CA LEU A 114 -6.12 -22.99 -14.70
C LEU A 114 -5.60 -24.43 -14.52
N THR A 115 -4.28 -24.65 -14.48
CA THR A 115 -3.73 -25.98 -14.19
C THR A 115 -4.17 -26.45 -12.81
N GLN A 116 -4.48 -27.75 -12.73
CA GLN A 116 -4.89 -28.35 -11.46
C GLN A 116 -3.76 -28.30 -10.46
N ARG A 117 -4.04 -27.65 -9.31
CA ARG A 117 -3.09 -27.52 -8.20
C ARG A 117 -3.77 -27.40 -6.87
N HIS A 118 -3.04 -27.64 -5.79
CA HIS A 118 -3.51 -27.46 -4.42
C HIS A 118 -2.92 -26.17 -3.85
N PHE A 119 -3.75 -25.32 -3.28
CA PHE A 119 -3.32 -24.11 -2.59
C PHE A 119 -4.18 -23.84 -1.36
N ARG A 120 -3.69 -23.02 -0.46
CA ARG A 120 -4.44 -22.55 0.71
C ARG A 120 -4.95 -21.14 0.46
N THR A 121 -6.21 -20.90 0.75
CA THR A 121 -6.82 -19.58 0.63
C THR A 121 -7.71 -19.25 1.82
N ARG A 122 -7.77 -17.98 2.16
CA ARG A 122 -8.76 -17.46 3.11
C ARG A 122 -10.10 -17.12 2.45
N PHE A 123 -10.14 -17.12 1.14
CA PHE A 123 -11.26 -16.66 0.31
C PHE A 123 -12.10 -17.80 -0.26
N GLY A 124 -11.97 -19.02 0.25
CA GLY A 124 -12.71 -20.18 -0.25
C GLY A 124 -14.22 -19.96 -0.28
N GLY A 125 -14.79 -19.28 0.73
CA GLY A 125 -16.22 -18.95 0.77
C GLY A 125 -16.71 -18.05 -0.36
N LEU A 126 -15.86 -17.30 -1.04
CA LEU A 126 -16.26 -16.47 -2.18
C LEU A 126 -16.78 -17.30 -3.36
N PHE A 127 -16.31 -18.53 -3.52
CA PHE A 127 -16.74 -19.40 -4.61
C PHE A 127 -18.20 -19.81 -4.49
N LEU A 128 -18.79 -19.73 -3.29
CA LEU A 128 -20.23 -19.96 -3.10
C LEU A 128 -21.10 -18.90 -3.79
N PHE A 129 -20.56 -17.70 -4.05
CA PHE A 129 -21.27 -16.64 -4.77
C PHE A 129 -21.14 -16.75 -6.30
N VAL A 130 -20.23 -17.58 -6.82
CA VAL A 130 -20.00 -17.69 -8.26
C VAL A 130 -21.27 -18.10 -9.02
N PRO A 131 -22.07 -19.10 -8.59
CA PRO A 131 -23.31 -19.45 -9.27
C PRO A 131 -24.28 -18.26 -9.36
N ALA A 132 -24.44 -17.48 -8.30
CA ALA A 132 -25.28 -16.30 -8.30
C ALA A 132 -24.77 -15.23 -9.26
N LEU A 133 -23.45 -14.99 -9.30
CA LEU A 133 -22.83 -14.02 -10.22
C LEU A 133 -22.97 -14.44 -11.68
N VAL A 134 -22.98 -15.74 -11.95
CA VAL A 134 -23.25 -16.30 -13.29
C VAL A 134 -24.73 -16.13 -13.63
N ALA A 135 -25.63 -16.44 -12.70
CA ALA A 135 -27.08 -16.34 -12.94
C ALA A 135 -27.54 -14.92 -13.30
N ILE A 136 -26.93 -13.88 -12.65
CA ILE A 136 -27.24 -12.48 -12.98
C ILE A 136 -26.45 -11.95 -14.19
N ASP A 137 -25.56 -12.75 -14.77
CA ASP A 137 -24.65 -12.34 -15.86
C ASP A 137 -23.89 -11.03 -15.55
N LEU A 138 -23.06 -11.09 -14.50
CA LEU A 138 -22.26 -9.94 -14.05
C LEU A 138 -21.47 -9.30 -15.19
N ASN A 139 -20.94 -10.09 -16.12
CA ASN A 139 -20.16 -9.58 -17.24
C ASN A 139 -21.02 -8.65 -18.13
N ARG A 140 -22.24 -9.06 -18.43
CA ARG A 140 -23.20 -8.27 -19.22
C ARG A 140 -23.57 -6.98 -18.49
N ILE A 141 -23.85 -7.06 -17.19
CA ILE A 141 -24.18 -5.88 -16.36
C ILE A 141 -23.06 -4.86 -16.42
N VAL A 142 -21.83 -5.28 -16.15
CA VAL A 142 -20.65 -4.41 -16.09
C VAL A 142 -20.37 -3.75 -17.45
N ASN A 143 -20.46 -4.52 -18.54
CA ASN A 143 -20.24 -4.01 -19.88
C ASN A 143 -21.33 -3.02 -20.30
N ARG A 144 -22.62 -3.33 -20.05
CA ARG A 144 -23.73 -2.43 -20.37
C ARG A 144 -23.74 -1.16 -19.54
N ALA A 145 -23.25 -1.23 -18.29
CA ALA A 145 -23.09 -0.05 -17.45
C ALA A 145 -21.96 0.86 -17.95
N GLY A 146 -21.05 0.36 -18.81
CA GLY A 146 -19.94 1.13 -19.36
C GLY A 146 -18.76 1.28 -18.42
N LEU A 147 -18.55 0.34 -17.47
CA LEU A 147 -17.42 0.42 -16.59
C LEU A 147 -16.09 0.25 -17.36
N PRO A 148 -15.04 1.01 -17.00
CA PRO A 148 -13.76 0.94 -17.68
C PRO A 148 -13.05 -0.40 -17.43
N GLY A 149 -12.21 -0.81 -18.36
CA GLY A 149 -11.34 -1.98 -18.24
C GLY A 149 -10.07 -1.79 -19.04
N THR A 150 -9.12 -2.70 -18.85
CA THR A 150 -7.90 -2.79 -19.65
C THR A 150 -7.79 -4.14 -20.32
N LYS A 151 -6.84 -4.31 -21.27
CA LYS A 151 -6.57 -5.60 -21.88
C LYS A 151 -6.15 -6.67 -20.87
N MET A 152 -5.43 -6.28 -19.81
CA MET A 152 -4.94 -7.19 -18.77
C MET A 152 -5.99 -7.43 -17.67
N ILE A 153 -6.75 -6.40 -17.34
CA ILE A 153 -7.80 -6.43 -16.29
C ILE A 153 -9.08 -5.88 -16.90
N PRO A 154 -9.89 -6.72 -17.55
CA PRO A 154 -11.19 -6.31 -18.06
C PRO A 154 -12.12 -5.80 -16.94
N ALA A 155 -13.11 -4.99 -17.30
CA ALA A 155 -14.02 -4.35 -16.34
C ALA A 155 -14.69 -5.35 -15.38
N SER A 156 -15.13 -6.51 -15.89
CA SER A 156 -15.75 -7.55 -15.06
C SER A 156 -14.80 -8.16 -14.03
N HIS A 157 -13.52 -8.30 -14.35
CA HIS A 157 -12.50 -8.82 -13.44
C HIS A 157 -12.13 -7.78 -12.38
N ALA A 158 -12.06 -6.49 -12.75
CA ALA A 158 -11.92 -5.40 -11.81
C ALA A 158 -13.09 -5.37 -10.81
N MET A 159 -14.32 -5.50 -11.32
CA MET A 159 -15.53 -5.54 -10.49
C MET A 159 -15.53 -6.76 -9.55
N ARG A 160 -15.20 -7.96 -10.04
CA ARG A 160 -15.09 -9.16 -9.18
C ARG A 160 -14.06 -8.98 -8.10
N SER A 161 -12.92 -8.33 -8.39
CA SER A 161 -11.89 -8.05 -7.37
C SER A 161 -12.42 -7.15 -6.25
N LEU A 162 -13.14 -6.09 -6.60
CA LEU A 162 -13.78 -5.20 -5.62
C LEU A 162 -14.87 -5.91 -4.84
N LEU A 163 -15.69 -6.69 -5.53
CA LEU A 163 -16.77 -7.47 -4.93
C LEU A 163 -16.22 -8.52 -3.96
N GLY A 164 -15.17 -9.24 -4.34
CA GLY A 164 -14.51 -10.21 -3.47
C GLY A 164 -14.00 -9.59 -2.18
N LEU A 165 -13.36 -8.43 -2.24
CA LEU A 165 -12.94 -7.69 -1.07
C LEU A 165 -14.12 -7.26 -0.18
N LYS A 166 -15.23 -6.84 -0.77
CA LYS A 166 -16.43 -6.43 -0.02
C LYS A 166 -17.14 -7.61 0.62
N LEU A 167 -17.31 -8.71 -0.09
CA LEU A 167 -17.89 -9.94 0.47
C LEU A 167 -17.05 -10.53 1.60
N PHE A 168 -15.73 -10.34 1.55
CA PHE A 168 -14.83 -10.70 2.64
C PHE A 168 -14.87 -9.73 3.84
N GLY A 169 -15.62 -8.64 3.75
CA GLY A 169 -15.71 -7.64 4.81
C GLY A 169 -14.56 -6.64 4.85
N SER A 170 -13.80 -6.52 3.78
CA SER A 170 -12.69 -5.57 3.71
C SER A 170 -13.20 -4.13 3.68
N ALA A 171 -12.84 -3.33 4.69
CA ALA A 171 -13.30 -1.96 4.81
C ALA A 171 -12.75 -1.04 3.70
N ARG A 172 -11.56 -1.34 3.19
CA ARG A 172 -10.86 -0.52 2.19
C ARG A 172 -10.26 -1.39 1.10
N HIS A 173 -10.31 -0.93 -0.15
CA HIS A 173 -9.67 -1.61 -1.28
C HIS A 173 -8.14 -1.71 -1.13
N SER A 174 -7.50 -0.80 -0.36
CA SER A 174 -6.07 -0.86 -0.07
C SER A 174 -5.66 -2.10 0.72
N HIS A 175 -6.60 -2.76 1.42
CA HIS A 175 -6.35 -4.00 2.14
C HIS A 175 -6.02 -5.17 1.21
N VAL A 176 -6.27 -5.05 -0.10
CA VAL A 176 -5.87 -6.06 -1.10
C VAL A 176 -4.38 -6.40 -1.00
N MET A 177 -3.54 -5.47 -0.55
CA MET A 177 -2.10 -5.71 -0.42
C MET A 177 -1.75 -6.79 0.60
N SER A 178 -2.61 -7.03 1.59
CA SER A 178 -2.46 -8.14 2.55
C SER A 178 -2.81 -9.49 1.94
N TYR A 179 -3.40 -9.51 0.75
CA TYR A 179 -3.92 -10.71 0.09
C TYR A 179 -3.42 -10.85 -1.35
N VAL A 180 -2.43 -10.08 -1.75
CA VAL A 180 -1.96 -10.02 -3.14
C VAL A 180 -1.42 -11.36 -3.67
N PHE A 181 -1.00 -12.24 -2.77
CA PHE A 181 -0.53 -13.57 -3.09
C PHE A 181 -1.57 -14.68 -2.83
N ASP A 182 -2.81 -14.32 -2.48
CA ASP A 182 -3.86 -15.31 -2.27
C ASP A 182 -4.44 -15.76 -3.61
N GLU A 183 -4.19 -17.01 -3.97
CA GLU A 183 -4.63 -17.60 -5.24
C GLU A 183 -6.16 -17.71 -5.34
N GLY A 184 -6.86 -17.93 -4.21
CA GLY A 184 -8.33 -18.02 -4.21
C GLY A 184 -8.98 -16.70 -4.56
N LEU A 185 -8.49 -15.57 -4.02
CA LEU A 185 -8.98 -14.24 -4.40
C LEU A 185 -8.68 -13.94 -5.87
N ALA A 186 -7.48 -14.31 -6.35
CA ALA A 186 -7.11 -14.14 -7.75
C ALA A 186 -8.03 -14.92 -8.68
N LEU A 187 -8.25 -16.20 -8.42
CA LEU A 187 -9.14 -17.06 -9.21
C LEU A 187 -10.61 -16.58 -9.18
N PHE A 188 -11.11 -16.17 -8.01
CA PHE A 188 -12.43 -15.57 -7.92
C PHE A 188 -12.57 -14.34 -8.81
N ALA A 189 -11.54 -13.51 -8.86
CA ALA A 189 -11.48 -12.35 -9.75
C ALA A 189 -11.29 -12.74 -11.23
N GLY A 190 -10.89 -13.98 -11.54
CA GLY A 190 -10.56 -14.43 -12.90
C GLY A 190 -9.20 -13.93 -13.38
N LEU A 191 -8.23 -13.79 -12.46
CA LEU A 191 -6.90 -13.25 -12.70
C LEU A 191 -5.84 -14.16 -12.07
N ASN A 192 -4.59 -14.06 -12.53
CA ASN A 192 -3.47 -14.75 -11.88
C ASN A 192 -3.09 -14.12 -10.53
N VAL A 193 -3.28 -12.82 -10.41
CA VAL A 193 -2.99 -12.03 -9.20
C VAL A 193 -4.08 -10.98 -9.01
N PRO A 194 -4.56 -10.74 -7.78
CA PRO A 194 -5.50 -9.66 -7.54
C PRO A 194 -4.91 -8.30 -7.95
N PRO A 195 -5.71 -7.37 -8.48
CA PRO A 195 -5.23 -6.03 -8.79
C PRO A 195 -4.67 -5.35 -7.55
N LYS A 196 -3.52 -4.71 -7.68
CA LYS A 196 -2.86 -4.01 -6.56
C LYS A 196 -3.59 -2.72 -6.19
N ARG A 197 -3.27 -2.18 -5.00
CA ARG A 197 -3.87 -0.96 -4.46
C ARG A 197 -3.89 0.20 -5.46
N SER A 198 -2.79 0.45 -6.16
CA SER A 198 -2.69 1.56 -7.13
C SER A 198 -3.75 1.43 -8.23
N PHE A 199 -3.89 0.24 -8.82
CA PHE A 199 -4.92 -0.01 -9.83
C PHE A 199 -6.33 0.21 -9.27
N LEU A 200 -6.67 -0.35 -8.11
CA LEU A 200 -8.02 -0.25 -7.54
C LEU A 200 -8.37 1.19 -7.14
N THR A 201 -7.40 1.97 -6.63
CA THR A 201 -7.59 3.38 -6.34
C THR A 201 -7.82 4.19 -7.62
N GLU A 202 -6.97 4.00 -8.61
CA GLU A 202 -7.07 4.68 -9.90
C GLU A 202 -8.33 4.25 -10.67
N TYR A 203 -8.71 2.98 -10.56
CA TYR A 203 -9.92 2.46 -11.18
C TYR A 203 -11.16 3.20 -10.70
N SER A 204 -11.30 3.41 -9.40
CA SER A 204 -12.45 4.14 -8.83
C SER A 204 -12.51 5.60 -9.31
N CYS A 205 -11.36 6.23 -9.57
CA CYS A 205 -11.28 7.60 -10.11
C CYS A 205 -11.59 7.67 -11.62
N ARG A 206 -11.40 6.57 -12.34
CA ARG A 206 -11.66 6.50 -13.80
C ARG A 206 -13.10 6.17 -14.17
N ILE A 207 -13.90 5.72 -13.21
CA ILE A 207 -15.31 5.42 -13.46
C ILE A 207 -16.07 6.74 -13.63
N ASP A 208 -16.70 6.92 -14.79
CA ASP A 208 -17.63 8.01 -14.99
C ASP A 208 -18.83 7.87 -14.01
N PRO A 209 -19.15 8.90 -13.22
CA PRO A 209 -20.29 8.87 -12.31
C PRO A 209 -21.62 8.45 -12.97
N ALA A 210 -21.81 8.73 -14.24
CA ALA A 210 -22.98 8.31 -15.01
C ALA A 210 -23.12 6.77 -15.16
N CYS A 211 -22.04 6.03 -14.91
CA CYS A 211 -22.09 4.55 -14.92
C CYS A 211 -22.81 3.99 -13.70
N TYR A 212 -22.78 4.67 -12.55
CA TYR A 212 -23.35 4.13 -11.30
C TYR A 212 -24.85 3.93 -11.34
N PRO A 213 -25.68 4.90 -11.77
CA PRO A 213 -27.12 4.68 -11.90
C PRO A 213 -27.45 3.54 -12.86
N LYS A 214 -26.73 3.44 -13.99
CA LYS A 214 -26.90 2.35 -14.97
C LYS A 214 -26.55 0.99 -14.36
N LEU A 215 -25.43 0.92 -13.64
CA LEU A 215 -25.00 -0.29 -12.95
C LEU A 215 -26.05 -0.75 -11.94
N MET A 216 -26.53 0.16 -11.10
CA MET A 216 -27.56 -0.14 -10.10
C MET A 216 -28.86 -0.63 -10.73
N HIS A 217 -29.32 0.05 -11.76
CA HIS A 217 -30.53 -0.36 -12.48
C HIS A 217 -30.41 -1.77 -13.08
N LEU A 218 -29.33 -2.05 -13.81
CA LEU A 218 -29.08 -3.36 -14.42
C LEU A 218 -28.92 -4.46 -13.36
N TRP A 219 -28.26 -4.13 -12.23
CA TRP A 219 -28.11 -5.05 -11.12
C TRP A 219 -29.47 -5.42 -10.52
N PHE A 220 -30.33 -4.43 -10.24
CA PHE A 220 -31.65 -4.66 -9.69
C PHE A 220 -32.56 -5.44 -10.66
N GLU A 221 -32.52 -5.14 -11.96
CA GLU A 221 -33.25 -5.94 -12.95
C GLU A 221 -32.80 -7.40 -12.94
N ALA A 222 -31.51 -7.66 -12.97
CA ALA A 222 -30.96 -9.01 -13.00
C ALA A 222 -31.28 -9.81 -11.74
N THR A 223 -31.13 -9.20 -10.56
CA THR A 223 -31.41 -9.84 -9.26
C THR A 223 -32.92 -10.14 -9.13
N THR A 224 -33.78 -9.23 -9.56
CA THR A 224 -35.26 -9.48 -9.58
C THR A 224 -35.60 -10.66 -10.49
N LYS A 225 -35.01 -10.72 -11.70
CA LYS A 225 -35.21 -11.87 -12.62
C LYS A 225 -34.67 -13.18 -12.03
N SER A 226 -33.67 -13.12 -11.17
CA SER A 226 -33.10 -14.27 -10.48
C SER A 226 -33.86 -14.67 -9.21
N GLY A 227 -35.03 -14.10 -8.95
CA GLY A 227 -35.89 -14.48 -7.84
C GLY A 227 -35.76 -13.64 -6.59
N LEU A 228 -35.05 -12.50 -6.63
CA LEU A 228 -35.04 -11.56 -5.51
C LEU A 228 -36.41 -10.88 -5.39
N GLU A 229 -37.20 -11.26 -4.40
CA GLU A 229 -38.47 -10.61 -4.10
C GLU A 229 -38.21 -9.21 -3.50
N ARG A 230 -38.91 -8.23 -4.06
CA ARG A 230 -38.88 -6.86 -3.52
C ARG A 230 -40.07 -6.68 -2.58
N GLY A 231 -39.77 -6.15 -1.39
CA GLY A 231 -40.82 -5.68 -0.51
C GLY A 231 -41.53 -4.42 -1.04
N THR A 232 -42.65 -4.09 -0.45
CA THR A 232 -43.41 -2.87 -0.73
C THR A 232 -43.06 -1.71 0.20
N SER A 233 -42.26 -1.96 1.22
CA SER A 233 -41.78 -0.98 2.20
C SER A 233 -40.35 -0.60 1.93
N PHE A 234 -40.01 0.66 2.11
CA PHE A 234 -38.67 1.21 1.94
C PHE A 234 -38.29 1.99 3.18
N ASP A 235 -37.09 1.72 3.72
CA ASP A 235 -36.47 2.56 4.72
C ASP A 235 -35.52 3.54 4.01
N LEU A 236 -35.70 4.84 4.26
CA LEU A 236 -34.82 5.88 3.75
C LEU A 236 -33.94 6.39 4.90
N ASP A 237 -32.65 6.13 4.79
CA ASP A 237 -31.66 6.59 5.76
C ASP A 237 -30.62 7.49 5.10
N PHE A 238 -30.24 8.57 5.81
CA PHE A 238 -29.20 9.48 5.39
C PHE A 238 -27.86 9.07 5.98
N HIS A 239 -26.94 8.66 5.13
CA HIS A 239 -25.58 8.29 5.55
C HIS A 239 -24.55 9.34 5.12
N THR A 240 -23.76 9.81 6.10
CA THR A 240 -22.68 10.76 5.85
C THR A 240 -21.44 10.03 5.36
N ILE A 241 -21.01 10.32 4.14
CA ILE A 241 -19.76 9.82 3.59
C ILE A 241 -18.73 10.94 3.65
N PRO A 242 -17.62 10.81 4.41
CA PRO A 242 -16.57 11.81 4.44
C PRO A 242 -15.94 11.98 3.06
N PHE A 243 -15.89 13.21 2.59
CA PHE A 243 -15.21 13.58 1.35
C PHE A 243 -13.90 14.29 1.69
N HIS A 244 -12.81 13.90 1.06
CA HIS A 244 -11.47 14.43 1.29
C HIS A 244 -10.91 15.18 0.07
N GLY A 245 -11.73 15.41 -0.96
CA GLY A 245 -11.37 16.15 -2.16
C GLY A 245 -11.67 17.66 -2.05
N GLU A 246 -11.42 18.37 -3.15
CA GLU A 246 -11.58 19.83 -3.27
C GLU A 246 -12.83 20.21 -4.09
N ASP A 247 -13.95 19.57 -3.85
CA ASP A 247 -15.19 19.97 -4.52
C ASP A 247 -15.80 21.20 -3.86
N ALA A 248 -15.90 22.29 -4.63
CA ALA A 248 -16.44 23.57 -4.16
C ALA A 248 -17.95 23.51 -3.82
N LEU A 249 -18.68 22.57 -4.43
CA LEU A 249 -20.13 22.42 -4.19
C LEU A 249 -20.43 21.75 -2.85
N LEU A 250 -19.47 21.05 -2.25
CA LEU A 250 -19.66 20.34 -1.00
C LEU A 250 -19.35 21.24 0.20
N GLN A 251 -20.34 21.40 1.06
CA GLN A 251 -20.20 22.17 2.30
C GLN A 251 -19.75 21.31 3.47
N LYS A 252 -18.95 21.88 4.35
CA LYS A 252 -18.54 21.22 5.59
C LYS A 252 -19.70 21.25 6.60
N HIS A 253 -20.12 20.07 7.07
CA HIS A 253 -21.06 19.95 8.17
C HIS A 253 -20.47 19.20 9.36
N TYR A 254 -21.13 19.35 10.51
CA TYR A 254 -20.66 18.73 11.74
C TYR A 254 -21.04 17.24 11.76
N VAL A 255 -20.05 16.39 11.98
CA VAL A 255 -20.24 14.95 12.14
C VAL A 255 -20.05 14.60 13.61
N SER A 256 -21.14 14.35 14.33
CA SER A 256 -21.15 14.08 15.78
C SER A 256 -20.25 12.91 16.18
N LYS A 257 -20.28 11.82 15.43
CA LYS A 257 -19.44 10.63 15.66
C LYS A 257 -17.93 10.91 15.62
N ARG A 258 -17.50 12.00 14.99
CA ARG A 258 -16.08 12.41 14.87
C ARG A 258 -15.78 13.73 15.53
N SER A 259 -16.78 14.35 16.16
CA SER A 259 -16.68 15.65 16.85
C SER A 259 -15.99 16.76 16.04
N ARG A 260 -16.14 16.74 14.71
CA ARG A 260 -15.55 17.74 13.81
C ARG A 260 -16.39 17.97 12.55
N ARG A 261 -16.17 19.14 11.93
CA ARG A 261 -16.77 19.42 10.61
C ARG A 261 -15.98 18.72 9.50
N GLN A 262 -16.70 18.07 8.60
CA GLN A 262 -16.15 17.38 7.42
C GLN A 262 -16.98 17.72 6.18
N LYS A 263 -16.34 17.65 4.99
CA LYS A 263 -17.04 17.64 3.69
C LYS A 263 -17.57 16.25 3.40
#